data_a7050635ee62213feb436733a8ea0d89
#
_entry.id   a7050635ee62213feb436733a8ea0d89
#
_cell.length_a   1.000
_cell.length_b   1.000
_cell.length_c   1.000
_cell.angle_alpha   90.00
_cell.angle_beta   90.00
_cell.angle_gamma   90.00
#
_symmetry.space_group_name_H-M   'P 1'
#
loop_
_entity.id
_entity.type
_entity.pdbx_description
1 polymer ?
#
loop_
_entity_poly.entity_id
_entity_poly.type
_entity_poly.pdbx_seq_one_letter_code
_entity_poly.pdbx_strand_id
1 'polypeptide(L)'
;MNEQRITSIRQALEQRFAPTELMVKDQSQLHAGHEGAKDGKGHFDVTIVSAEFSGQNRITRHRMVYDALTDLLQTDIHALRIRAFTPSER
;
A
#
# COMPACT_ATOMS: atom_id res chain seq x y z
N MET A 1 17.11 2.64 -0.89
CA MET A 1 16.62 1.50 -1.64
C MET A 1 15.15 1.32 -1.42
N ASN A 2 14.73 0.53 -0.42
CA ASN A 2 13.30 0.40 -0.16
C ASN A 2 12.67 1.65 0.44
N GLU A 3 13.48 2.51 1.03
CA GLU A 3 13.00 3.80 1.52
C GLU A 3 12.42 4.65 0.42
N GLN A 4 13.01 4.61 -0.76
CA GLN A 4 12.49 5.34 -1.91
C GLN A 4 11.15 4.76 -2.35
N ARG A 5 11.01 3.45 -2.30
CA ARG A 5 9.75 2.79 -2.62
C ARG A 5 8.66 3.16 -1.63
N ILE A 6 8.99 3.18 -0.34
CA ILE A 6 8.06 3.60 0.70
C ILE A 6 7.61 5.04 0.44
N THR A 7 8.55 5.92 0.11
CA THR A 7 8.23 7.32 -0.19
C THR A 7 7.28 7.42 -1.38
N SER A 8 7.54 6.66 -2.44
CA SER A 8 6.69 6.68 -3.63
C SER A 8 5.28 6.18 -3.32
N ILE A 9 5.18 5.11 -2.54
CA ILE A 9 3.88 4.57 -2.12
C ILE A 9 3.12 5.62 -1.30
N ARG A 10 3.79 6.23 -0.32
CA ARG A 10 3.17 7.24 0.52
C ARG A 10 2.69 8.41 -0.29
N GLN A 11 3.48 8.91 -1.22
CA GLN A 11 3.10 10.06 -2.04
C GLN A 11 1.86 9.77 -2.86
N ALA A 12 1.81 8.59 -3.49
CA ALA A 12 0.66 8.22 -4.30
C ALA A 12 -0.62 8.15 -3.46
N LEU A 13 -0.52 7.54 -2.28
CA LEU A 13 -1.67 7.38 -1.39
C LEU A 13 -2.09 8.70 -0.75
N GLU A 14 -1.13 9.54 -0.40
CA GLU A 14 -1.44 10.85 0.18
C GLU A 14 -2.16 11.75 -0.82
N GLN A 15 -1.73 11.72 -2.06
CA GLN A 15 -2.37 12.52 -3.12
C GLN A 15 -3.78 12.04 -3.43
N ARG A 16 -3.98 10.73 -3.43
CA ARG A 16 -5.26 10.16 -3.83
C ARG A 16 -6.30 10.20 -2.72
N PHE A 17 -5.90 9.98 -1.48
CA PHE A 17 -6.85 9.75 -0.39
C PHE A 17 -6.83 10.80 0.71
N ALA A 18 -5.84 11.68 0.75
CA ALA A 18 -5.69 12.66 1.84
C ALA A 18 -5.89 12.00 3.21
N PRO A 19 -5.15 10.92 3.53
CA PRO A 19 -5.43 10.13 4.71
C PRO A 19 -5.13 10.88 6.01
N THR A 20 -5.90 10.54 7.06
CA THR A 20 -5.61 11.05 8.40
C THR A 20 -4.51 10.24 9.07
N GLU A 21 -4.36 8.97 8.66
CA GLU A 21 -3.26 8.12 9.11
C GLU A 21 -2.79 7.29 7.93
N LEU A 22 -1.48 7.12 7.84
CA LEU A 22 -0.91 6.29 6.78
C LEU A 22 0.36 5.65 7.30
N MET A 23 0.41 4.32 7.26
CA MET A 23 1.58 3.55 7.64
C MET A 23 1.94 2.63 6.50
N VAL A 24 3.20 2.68 6.07
CA VAL A 24 3.72 1.80 5.04
C VAL A 24 4.93 1.10 5.62
N LYS A 25 4.86 -0.22 5.70
CA LYS A 25 5.94 -1.04 6.23
C LYS A 25 6.54 -1.90 5.14
N ASP A 26 7.86 -1.93 5.09
CA ASP A 26 8.61 -2.80 4.20
C ASP A 26 8.76 -4.15 4.86
N GLN A 27 8.14 -5.17 4.27
CA GLN A 27 8.20 -6.54 4.78
C GLN A 27 9.07 -7.44 3.89
N SER A 28 9.87 -6.83 3.04
CA SER A 28 10.69 -7.58 2.08
C SER A 28 11.64 -8.56 2.76
N GLN A 29 12.14 -8.22 3.94
CA GLN A 29 13.06 -9.07 4.68
C GLN A 29 12.44 -10.40 5.10
N LEU A 30 11.14 -10.41 5.35
CA LEU A 30 10.44 -11.63 5.73
C LEU A 30 10.38 -12.63 4.59
N HIS A 31 10.61 -12.17 3.37
CA HIS A 31 10.52 -12.98 2.16
C HIS A 31 11.87 -13.19 1.49
N ALA A 32 12.95 -12.78 2.14
CA ALA A 32 14.30 -12.93 1.59
C ALA A 32 14.57 -14.40 1.32
N GLY A 33 15.05 -14.69 0.11
CA GLY A 33 15.31 -16.06 -0.31
C GLY A 33 14.14 -16.75 -0.96
N HIS A 34 12.96 -16.19 -0.91
CA HIS A 34 11.78 -16.73 -1.58
C HIS A 34 11.78 -16.35 -3.05
N GLU A 35 11.00 -17.07 -3.84
CA GLU A 35 10.88 -16.85 -5.28
C GLU A 35 10.56 -15.39 -5.60
N GLY A 36 9.62 -14.79 -4.87
CA GLY A 36 9.19 -13.43 -5.10
C GLY A 36 10.26 -12.38 -4.88
N ALA A 37 11.30 -12.70 -4.14
CA ALA A 37 12.38 -11.75 -3.88
C ALA A 37 13.35 -11.63 -5.06
N LYS A 38 13.28 -12.55 -6.01
CA LYS A 38 14.21 -12.60 -7.14
C LYS A 38 13.96 -11.52 -8.18
N ASP A 39 12.77 -10.94 -8.22
CA ASP A 39 12.46 -9.92 -9.23
C ASP A 39 12.88 -8.51 -8.80
N GLY A 40 13.45 -8.37 -7.62
CA GLY A 40 13.90 -7.08 -7.13
C GLY A 40 12.82 -6.18 -6.58
N LYS A 41 11.58 -6.62 -6.62
CA LYS A 41 10.45 -5.86 -6.08
C LYS A 41 10.26 -6.16 -4.59
N GLY A 42 9.57 -5.25 -3.90
CA GLY A 42 9.37 -5.36 -2.46
C GLY A 42 8.01 -5.91 -2.06
N HIS A 43 7.92 -6.28 -0.78
CA HIS A 43 6.68 -6.70 -0.13
C HIS A 43 6.34 -5.64 0.91
N PHE A 44 5.12 -5.12 0.86
CA PHE A 44 4.73 -3.99 1.71
C PHE A 44 3.41 -4.21 2.40
N ASP A 45 3.30 -3.70 3.64
CA ASP A 45 2.05 -3.60 4.39
C ASP A 45 1.64 -2.14 4.43
N VAL A 46 0.39 -1.86 4.06
CA VAL A 46 -0.17 -0.52 4.10
C VAL A 46 -1.36 -0.50 5.05
N THR A 47 -1.34 0.43 6.00
CA THR A 47 -2.51 0.77 6.80
C THR A 47 -2.87 2.21 6.47
N ILE A 48 -4.09 2.43 6.02
CA ILE A 48 -4.52 3.75 5.58
C ILE A 48 -5.90 4.06 6.14
N VAL A 49 -6.05 5.28 6.67
CA VAL A 49 -7.31 5.77 7.21
C VAL A 49 -7.72 7.00 6.42
N SER A 50 -8.86 6.92 5.75
CA SER A 50 -9.33 8.02 4.90
C SER A 50 -10.85 8.04 4.83
N ALA A 51 -11.41 9.25 4.82
CA ALA A 51 -12.84 9.44 4.63
C ALA A 51 -13.32 8.95 3.26
N GLU A 52 -12.41 8.84 2.31
CA GLU A 52 -12.72 8.34 0.96
C GLU A 52 -13.28 6.92 0.98
N PHE A 53 -13.00 6.15 2.03
CA PHE A 53 -13.47 4.78 2.13
C PHE A 53 -14.88 4.65 2.70
N SER A 54 -15.50 5.76 3.07
CA SER A 54 -16.85 5.74 3.64
C SER A 54 -17.84 5.16 2.63
N GLY A 55 -18.68 4.23 3.10
CA GLY A 55 -19.67 3.59 2.25
C GLY A 55 -19.11 2.51 1.33
N GLN A 56 -17.82 2.25 1.39
CA GLN A 56 -17.19 1.24 0.54
C GLN A 56 -16.90 -0.02 1.33
N ASN A 57 -17.17 -1.17 0.71
CA ASN A 57 -16.84 -2.44 1.35
C ASN A 57 -15.34 -2.74 1.23
N ARG A 58 -14.91 -3.82 1.88
CA ARG A 58 -13.50 -4.17 1.95
C ARG A 58 -12.88 -4.38 0.57
N ILE A 59 -13.58 -5.09 -0.29
CA ILE A 59 -13.06 -5.39 -1.63
C ILE A 59 -12.89 -4.11 -2.44
N THR A 60 -13.87 -3.22 -2.37
CA THR A 60 -13.82 -1.95 -3.09
C THR A 60 -12.67 -1.08 -2.58
N ARG A 61 -12.48 -1.03 -1.26
CA ARG A 61 -11.37 -0.26 -0.66
C ARG A 61 -10.03 -0.77 -1.17
N HIS A 62 -9.87 -2.09 -1.23
CA HIS A 62 -8.63 -2.68 -1.74
C HIS A 62 -8.40 -2.30 -3.20
N ARG A 63 -9.45 -2.33 -4.02
CA ARG A 63 -9.34 -1.91 -5.42
C ARG A 63 -8.94 -0.46 -5.54
N MET A 64 -9.51 0.40 -4.70
CA MET A 64 -9.17 1.82 -4.72
C MET A 64 -7.68 2.04 -4.44
N VAL A 65 -7.13 1.31 -3.47
CA VAL A 65 -5.72 1.40 -3.14
C VAL A 65 -4.85 0.83 -4.28
N TYR A 66 -5.21 -0.33 -4.81
CA TYR A 66 -4.49 -0.91 -5.94
C TYR A 66 -4.50 0.02 -7.15
N ASP A 67 -5.64 0.65 -7.44
CA ASP A 67 -5.73 1.58 -8.56
C ASP A 67 -4.81 2.78 -8.37
N ALA A 68 -4.70 3.28 -7.16
CA ALA A 68 -3.82 4.39 -6.85
C ALA A 68 -2.34 4.03 -7.00
N LEU A 69 -2.01 2.75 -6.89
CA LEU A 69 -0.63 2.25 -6.93
C LEU A 69 -0.32 1.48 -8.22
N THR A 70 -1.16 1.61 -9.25
CA THR A 70 -1.06 0.81 -10.46
C THR A 70 0.36 0.79 -11.05
N ASP A 71 0.97 1.96 -11.19
CA ASP A 71 2.31 2.03 -11.79
C ASP A 71 3.36 1.35 -10.91
N LEU A 72 3.28 1.57 -9.60
CA LEU A 72 4.24 0.98 -8.67
C LEU A 72 4.09 -0.53 -8.55
N LEU A 73 2.88 -1.04 -8.75
CA LEU A 73 2.65 -2.48 -8.75
C LEU A 73 3.35 -3.17 -9.91
N GLN A 74 3.61 -2.44 -10.99
CA GLN A 74 4.32 -2.99 -12.14
C GLN A 74 5.82 -3.01 -11.96
N THR A 75 6.36 -2.07 -11.18
CA THR A 75 7.81 -1.87 -11.12
C THR A 75 8.42 -2.10 -9.75
N ASP A 76 7.70 -1.80 -8.68
CA ASP A 76 8.31 -1.71 -7.35
C ASP A 76 7.69 -2.65 -6.32
N ILE A 77 6.42 -3.03 -6.49
CA ILE A 77 5.70 -3.81 -5.50
C ILE A 77 5.42 -5.21 -6.03
N HIS A 78 5.93 -6.23 -5.34
CA HIS A 78 5.65 -7.62 -5.66
C HIS A 78 4.39 -8.10 -4.95
N ALA A 79 4.28 -7.78 -3.66
CA ALA A 79 3.12 -8.15 -2.85
C ALA A 79 2.72 -6.99 -1.95
N LEU A 80 1.43 -6.82 -1.76
CA LEU A 80 0.88 -5.69 -1.01
C LEU A 80 -0.25 -6.18 -0.12
N ARG A 81 -0.12 -5.94 1.18
CA ARG A 81 -1.17 -6.19 2.16
C ARG A 81 -1.78 -4.85 2.53
N ILE A 82 -3.10 -4.77 2.54
CA ILE A 82 -3.82 -3.51 2.75
C ILE A 82 -4.80 -3.64 3.89
N ARG A 83 -4.79 -2.63 4.78
CA ARG A 83 -5.84 -2.41 5.78
C ARG A 83 -6.34 -0.99 5.60
N ALA A 84 -7.60 -0.87 5.18
CA ALA A 84 -8.19 0.42 4.85
C ALA A 84 -9.38 0.69 5.77
N PHE A 85 -9.35 1.84 6.44
CA PHE A 85 -10.37 2.24 7.41
C PHE A 85 -10.89 3.62 7.11
N THR A 86 -12.12 3.90 7.55
CA THR A 86 -12.59 5.27 7.67
C THR A 86 -12.14 5.82 9.03
N PRO A 87 -12.12 7.15 9.21
CA PRO A 87 -11.75 7.72 10.52
C PRO A 87 -12.61 7.21 11.67
N SER A 88 -13.88 6.94 11.42
CA SER A 88 -14.78 6.46 12.47
C SER A 88 -14.53 5.01 12.84
N GLU A 89 -13.85 4.25 12.00
CA GLU A 89 -13.53 2.84 12.27
C GLU A 89 -12.22 2.68 13.02
N ARG A 90 -11.45 3.75 13.12
CA ARG A 90 -10.12 3.70 13.74
C ARG A 90 -10.12 4.35 15.14
#